data_092d09b3ea92741513737c9bf78322d3
#
_entry.id   092d09b3ea92741513737c9bf78322d3
#
_cell.length_a   1.000
_cell.length_b   1.000
_cell.length_c   1.000
_cell.angle_alpha   90.00
_cell.angle_beta   90.00
_cell.angle_gamma   90.00
#
_symmetry.space_group_name_H-M   'P 1'
#
loop_
_entity.id
_entity.type
_entity.pdbx_description
1 polymer ?
#
loop_
_entity_poly.entity_id
_entity_poly.type
_entity_poly.pdbx_seq_one_letter_code
_entity_poly.pdbx_strand_id
1 'polypeptide(L)'
;MRTAEEPAPPELLAADDERLAAGSELSVTVAQLAVTTLLEDQLTTRAEIEAFVAAHADAAERSCSKAHLTGSALVVDATGTRTLLMLHRKLGRWFQPGGHADGNTNLAAVACERPERRPASTACG
;
A
#
# COMPACT_ATOMS: atom_id res chain seq x y z
N MET A 1 20.14 22.73 19.06
CA MET A 1 19.97 21.45 18.37
C MET A 1 18.50 21.07 18.36
N ARG A 2 17.98 20.79 17.23
CA ARG A 2 16.58 20.41 17.12
C ARG A 2 16.40 18.98 17.61
N THR A 3 15.49 18.78 18.56
CA THR A 3 15.09 17.44 18.92
C THR A 3 14.24 16.85 17.80
N ALA A 4 14.42 15.56 17.53
CA ALA A 4 13.58 14.89 16.57
C ALA A 4 12.11 15.05 16.99
N GLU A 5 11.29 15.62 16.13
CA GLU A 5 9.88 15.69 16.39
C GLU A 5 9.31 14.28 16.36
N GLU A 6 8.51 13.94 17.36
CA GLU A 6 7.74 12.71 17.30
C GLU A 6 6.81 12.78 16.09
N PRO A 7 6.70 11.69 15.33
CA PRO A 7 5.73 11.68 14.24
C PRO A 7 4.34 11.93 14.80
N ALA A 8 3.54 12.68 14.05
CA ALA A 8 2.15 12.89 14.41
C ALA A 8 1.47 11.52 14.58
N PRO A 9 0.55 11.36 15.55
CA PRO A 9 -0.17 10.11 15.70
C PRO A 9 -0.90 9.78 14.40
N PRO A 10 -1.03 8.50 14.04
CA PRO A 10 -1.73 8.11 12.83
C PRO A 10 -3.18 8.59 12.88
N GLU A 11 -3.65 9.10 11.76
CA GLU A 11 -5.05 9.48 11.62
C GLU A 11 -5.89 8.22 11.45
N LEU A 12 -6.97 8.12 12.20
CA LEU A 12 -7.90 7.01 12.09
C LEU A 12 -9.01 7.36 11.11
N LEU A 13 -9.13 6.58 10.06
CA LEU A 13 -10.18 6.74 9.05
C LEU A 13 -11.21 5.63 9.21
N ALA A 14 -12.49 6.00 9.07
CA ALA A 14 -13.55 5.01 8.95
C ALA A 14 -13.40 4.27 7.60
N ALA A 15 -13.87 3.03 7.55
CA ALA A 15 -13.74 2.21 6.34
C ALA A 15 -14.48 2.81 5.12
N ASP A 16 -15.47 3.64 5.35
CA ASP A 16 -16.24 4.32 4.30
C ASP A 16 -15.80 5.78 4.08
N ASP A 17 -14.66 6.18 4.63
CA ASP A 17 -14.14 7.53 4.42
C ASP A 17 -13.88 7.78 2.94
N GLU A 18 -14.28 8.98 2.46
CA GLU A 18 -14.12 9.34 1.05
C GLU A 18 -12.66 9.33 0.57
N ARG A 19 -11.71 9.51 1.50
CA ARG A 19 -10.28 9.44 1.19
C ARG A 19 -9.82 8.02 0.84
N LEU A 20 -10.65 7.02 1.08
CA LEU A 20 -10.42 5.63 0.69
C LEU A 20 -11.18 5.24 -0.58
N ALA A 21 -11.73 6.20 -1.29
CA ALA A 21 -12.38 5.94 -2.57
C ALA A 21 -11.34 5.57 -3.63
N ALA A 22 -11.75 4.74 -4.59
CA ALA A 22 -10.86 4.33 -5.67
C ALA A 22 -10.38 5.52 -6.47
N GLY A 23 -9.09 5.52 -6.82
CA GLY A 23 -8.49 6.52 -7.70
C GLY A 23 -8.23 5.97 -9.09
N SER A 24 -8.21 6.82 -10.09
CA SER A 24 -7.94 6.44 -11.48
C SER A 24 -6.67 7.08 -12.04
N GLU A 25 -6.14 8.10 -11.40
CA GLU A 25 -4.96 8.81 -11.86
C GLU A 25 -3.76 8.55 -10.97
N LEU A 26 -2.59 8.36 -11.57
CA LEU A 26 -1.34 8.10 -10.85
C LEU A 26 -0.92 9.25 -9.94
N SER A 27 -1.42 10.48 -10.18
CA SER A 27 -1.21 11.60 -9.29
C SER A 27 -1.71 11.33 -7.85
N VAL A 28 -2.71 10.48 -7.69
CA VAL A 28 -3.19 10.05 -6.37
C VAL A 28 -2.09 9.27 -5.64
N THR A 29 -1.46 8.32 -6.32
CA THR A 29 -0.35 7.56 -5.75
C THR A 29 0.82 8.46 -5.37
N VAL A 30 1.20 9.36 -6.28
CA VAL A 30 2.30 10.30 -6.05
C VAL A 30 2.01 11.18 -4.82
N ALA A 31 0.79 11.68 -4.70
CA ALA A 31 0.38 12.49 -3.55
C ALA A 31 0.47 11.71 -2.23
N GLN A 32 0.08 10.45 -2.24
CA GLN A 32 0.20 9.59 -1.04
C GLN A 32 1.64 9.35 -0.65
N LEU A 33 2.52 9.10 -1.62
CA LEU A 33 3.95 8.93 -1.36
C LEU A 33 4.57 10.21 -0.80
N ALA A 34 4.16 11.37 -1.30
CA ALA A 34 4.73 12.66 -0.92
C ALA A 34 4.48 13.01 0.54
N VAL A 35 3.34 12.57 1.11
CA VAL A 35 2.98 12.90 2.50
C VAL A 35 3.41 11.84 3.50
N THR A 36 4.00 10.74 3.04
CA THR A 36 4.42 9.64 3.91
C THR A 36 5.71 10.03 4.64
N THR A 37 5.72 9.86 5.96
CA THR A 37 6.94 9.99 6.75
C THR A 37 7.80 8.76 6.56
N LEU A 38 9.02 8.94 6.08
CA LEU A 38 9.92 7.85 5.75
C LEU A 38 11.21 7.93 6.55
N LEU A 39 11.80 6.78 6.81
CA LEU A 39 13.17 6.68 7.31
C LEU A 39 14.13 7.04 6.16
N GLU A 40 15.35 7.46 6.52
CA GLU A 40 16.33 7.90 5.53
C GLU A 40 16.60 6.84 4.45
N ASP A 41 16.71 5.59 4.84
CA ASP A 41 16.93 4.48 3.90
C ASP A 41 15.74 4.20 2.97
N GLN A 42 14.57 4.70 3.29
CA GLN A 42 13.36 4.55 2.48
C GLN A 42 13.22 5.66 1.43
N LEU A 43 13.97 6.75 1.55
CA LEU A 43 13.88 7.88 0.62
C LEU A 43 14.28 7.48 -0.80
N THR A 44 15.32 6.67 -0.94
CA THR A 44 15.76 6.16 -2.24
C THR A 44 14.68 5.29 -2.88
N THR A 45 14.07 4.41 -2.11
CA THR A 45 12.99 3.54 -2.60
C THR A 45 11.79 4.37 -3.07
N ARG A 46 11.42 5.41 -2.31
CA ARG A 46 10.34 6.31 -2.73
C ARG A 46 10.68 6.99 -4.05
N ALA A 47 11.90 7.50 -4.19
CA ALA A 47 12.33 8.16 -5.43
C ALA A 47 12.29 7.21 -6.63
N GLU A 48 12.66 5.94 -6.45
CA GLU A 48 12.57 4.91 -7.49
C GLU A 48 11.12 4.65 -7.90
N ILE A 49 10.22 4.56 -6.93
CA ILE A 49 8.78 4.36 -7.21
C ILE A 49 8.22 5.58 -7.95
N GLU A 50 8.55 6.79 -7.50
CA GLU A 50 8.09 8.02 -8.15
C GLU A 50 8.58 8.11 -9.59
N ALA A 51 9.84 7.76 -9.84
CA ALA A 51 10.41 7.74 -11.19
C ALA A 51 9.73 6.69 -12.07
N PHE A 52 9.44 5.52 -11.53
CA PHE A 52 8.74 4.46 -12.24
C PHE A 52 7.32 4.90 -12.63
N VAL A 53 6.58 5.49 -11.70
CA VAL A 53 5.23 5.98 -11.95
C VAL A 53 5.24 7.08 -13.00
N ALA A 54 6.24 7.97 -12.98
CA ALA A 54 6.37 9.04 -13.97
C ALA A 54 6.65 8.49 -15.38
N ALA A 55 7.34 7.34 -15.46
CA ALA A 55 7.74 6.74 -16.73
C ALA A 55 6.70 5.78 -17.30
N HIS A 56 5.74 5.30 -16.51
CA HIS A 56 4.80 4.26 -16.93
C HIS A 56 3.36 4.65 -16.60
N ALA A 57 2.61 5.04 -17.62
CA ALA A 57 1.20 5.40 -17.45
C ALA A 57 0.34 4.22 -16.96
N ASP A 58 0.80 2.99 -17.18
CA ASP A 58 0.14 1.76 -16.77
C ASP A 58 0.70 1.17 -15.46
N ALA A 59 1.38 1.99 -14.66
CA ALA A 59 2.01 1.52 -13.42
C ALA A 59 1.05 0.86 -12.45
N ALA A 60 -0.22 1.23 -12.46
CA ALA A 60 -1.25 0.64 -11.59
C ALA A 60 -1.85 -0.65 -12.16
N GLU A 61 -1.46 -1.04 -13.37
CA GLU A 61 -1.99 -2.22 -14.03
C GLU A 61 -1.01 -3.39 -13.95
N ARG A 62 -1.50 -4.59 -13.64
CA ARG A 62 -0.62 -5.77 -13.62
C ARG A 62 -0.12 -6.16 -15.01
N SER A 63 -0.70 -5.62 -16.08
CA SER A 63 -0.22 -5.80 -17.45
C SER A 63 1.07 -5.03 -17.73
N CYS A 64 1.47 -4.10 -16.88
CA CYS A 64 2.75 -3.42 -17.02
C CYS A 64 3.89 -4.44 -16.84
N SER A 65 4.64 -4.70 -17.90
CA SER A 65 5.62 -5.78 -17.93
C SER A 65 6.85 -5.52 -17.08
N LYS A 66 7.13 -4.27 -16.78
CA LYS A 66 8.32 -3.90 -15.97
C LYS A 66 8.10 -4.12 -14.49
N ALA A 67 6.97 -3.67 -14.00
CA ALA A 67 6.53 -3.78 -12.62
C ALA A 67 5.12 -3.23 -12.52
N HIS A 68 4.48 -3.35 -11.36
CA HIS A 68 3.18 -2.72 -11.15
C HIS A 68 2.96 -2.46 -9.66
N LEU A 69 2.12 -1.47 -9.39
CA LEU A 69 1.83 -1.06 -8.03
C LEU A 69 0.98 -2.11 -7.30
N THR A 70 1.28 -2.28 -6.04
CA THR A 70 0.50 -3.11 -5.11
C THR A 70 0.28 -2.32 -3.83
N GLY A 71 -0.72 -2.71 -3.06
CA GLY A 71 -0.95 -2.17 -1.73
C GLY A 71 -1.00 -3.28 -0.70
N SER A 72 -0.35 -3.09 0.43
CA SER A 72 -0.41 -4.03 1.54
C SER A 72 -0.60 -3.29 2.85
N ALA A 73 -1.13 -3.99 3.85
CA ALA A 73 -1.44 -3.41 5.14
C ALA A 73 -0.77 -4.19 6.27
N LEU A 74 -0.28 -3.46 7.27
CA LEU A 74 0.02 -4.06 8.54
C LEU A 74 -1.29 -4.13 9.34
N VAL A 75 -1.85 -5.33 9.45
CA VAL A 75 -3.11 -5.55 10.17
C VAL A 75 -2.79 -5.98 11.59
N VAL A 76 -3.29 -5.24 12.54
CA VAL A 76 -3.08 -5.53 13.97
C VAL A 76 -4.42 -5.75 14.65
N ASP A 77 -4.42 -6.54 15.71
CA ASP A 77 -5.62 -6.74 16.53
C ASP A 77 -5.92 -5.50 17.38
N ALA A 78 -7.06 -5.52 18.07
CA ALA A 78 -7.48 -4.38 18.87
C ALA A 78 -6.51 -4.05 20.00
N THR A 79 -5.72 -5.02 20.46
CA THR A 79 -4.72 -4.81 21.51
C THR A 79 -3.39 -4.28 20.98
N GLY A 80 -3.17 -4.34 19.67
CA GLY A 80 -1.91 -3.96 19.05
C GLY A 80 -0.75 -4.94 19.35
N THR A 81 -1.05 -6.15 19.80
CA THR A 81 -0.03 -7.14 20.18
C THR A 81 0.15 -8.26 19.17
N ARG A 82 -0.77 -8.40 18.21
CA ARG A 82 -0.73 -9.44 17.19
C ARG A 82 -0.89 -8.82 15.83
N THR A 83 -0.23 -9.39 14.84
CA THR A 83 -0.39 -9.01 13.43
C THR A 83 -0.87 -10.20 12.62
N LEU A 84 -1.65 -9.89 11.57
CA LEU A 84 -2.13 -10.90 10.65
C LEU A 84 -1.12 -11.07 9.51
N LEU A 85 -0.69 -12.29 9.29
CA LEU A 85 0.09 -12.68 8.12
C LEU A 85 -0.65 -13.75 7.35
N MET A 86 -0.46 -13.78 6.05
CA MET A 86 -1.11 -14.74 5.16
C MET A 86 -0.05 -15.57 4.45
N LEU A 87 -0.26 -16.88 4.42
CA LEU A 87 0.65 -17.79 3.73
C LEU A 87 0.34 -17.80 2.24
N HIS A 88 1.30 -17.36 1.44
CA HIS A 88 1.16 -17.35 -0.01
C HIS A 88 1.38 -18.77 -0.54
N ARG A 89 0.37 -19.34 -1.19
CA ARG A 89 0.40 -20.74 -1.66
C ARG A 89 1.55 -21.04 -2.62
N LYS A 90 1.73 -20.19 -3.62
CA LYS A 90 2.76 -20.44 -4.64
C LYS A 90 4.18 -20.23 -4.12
N LEU A 91 4.38 -19.22 -3.28
CA LEU A 91 5.71 -18.87 -2.80
C LEU A 91 6.08 -19.56 -1.50
N GLY A 92 5.12 -20.13 -0.78
CA GLY A 92 5.37 -20.78 0.50
C GLY A 92 5.88 -19.83 1.56
N ARG A 93 5.58 -18.54 1.46
CA ARG A 93 6.06 -17.49 2.36
C ARG A 93 4.91 -16.74 2.99
N TRP A 94 5.18 -16.17 4.15
CA TRP A 94 4.23 -15.35 4.88
C TRP A 94 4.37 -13.90 4.46
N PHE A 95 3.25 -13.28 4.13
CA PHE A 95 3.17 -11.88 3.72
C PHE A 95 2.10 -11.14 4.50
N GLN A 96 2.24 -9.83 4.58
CA GLN A 96 1.14 -8.97 5.00
C GLN A 96 -0.01 -9.09 3.99
N PRO A 97 -1.28 -8.94 4.43
CA PRO A 97 -2.40 -8.87 3.49
C PRO A 97 -2.18 -7.75 2.48
N GLY A 98 -2.35 -8.06 1.22
CA GLY A 98 -2.14 -7.10 0.16
C GLY A 98 -2.67 -7.61 -1.16
N GLY A 99 -2.60 -6.78 -2.18
CA GLY A 99 -3.05 -7.14 -3.51
C GLY A 99 -2.59 -6.17 -4.57
N HIS A 100 -2.87 -6.53 -5.80
CA HIS A 100 -2.57 -5.68 -6.95
C HIS A 100 -3.48 -4.46 -6.97
N ALA A 101 -2.96 -3.33 -7.43
CA ALA A 101 -3.74 -2.11 -7.58
C ALA A 101 -4.85 -2.26 -8.62
N ASP A 102 -4.55 -2.93 -9.74
CA ASP A 102 -5.50 -3.20 -10.83
C ASP A 102 -6.28 -1.95 -11.25
N GLY A 103 -5.57 -0.87 -11.51
CA GLY A 103 -6.14 0.40 -11.92
C GLY A 103 -6.55 1.32 -10.79
N ASN A 104 -6.61 0.85 -9.56
CA ASN A 104 -6.91 1.69 -8.39
C ASN A 104 -5.63 2.35 -7.91
N THR A 105 -5.47 3.63 -8.20
CA THR A 105 -4.27 4.39 -7.85
C THR A 105 -4.25 4.87 -6.40
N ASN A 106 -5.35 4.69 -5.67
CA ASN A 106 -5.41 4.97 -4.24
C ASN A 106 -4.88 3.75 -3.48
N LEU A 107 -3.58 3.70 -3.22
CA LEU A 107 -2.96 2.53 -2.60
C LEU A 107 -3.39 2.32 -1.16
N ALA A 108 -3.77 3.37 -0.45
CA ALA A 108 -4.37 3.22 0.88
C ALA A 108 -5.68 2.44 0.81
N ALA A 109 -6.50 2.72 -0.20
CA ALA A 109 -7.74 1.96 -0.43
C ALA A 109 -7.45 0.51 -0.80
N VAL A 110 -6.45 0.25 -1.64
CA VAL A 110 -6.01 -1.10 -1.99
C VAL A 110 -5.58 -1.87 -0.74
N ALA A 111 -4.78 -1.23 0.12
CA ALA A 111 -4.30 -1.84 1.36
C ALA A 111 -5.44 -2.14 2.33
N CYS A 112 -6.47 -1.30 2.36
CA CYS A 112 -7.62 -1.45 3.27
C CYS A 112 -8.68 -2.42 2.75
N GLU A 113 -8.52 -2.99 1.58
CA GLU A 113 -9.46 -3.97 1.04
C GLU A 113 -9.56 -5.17 1.98
N ARG A 114 -10.78 -5.54 2.35
CA ARG A 114 -10.99 -6.62 3.29
C ARG A 114 -10.53 -7.96 2.71
N PRO A 115 -9.82 -8.77 3.51
CA PRO A 115 -9.32 -10.07 3.04
C PRO A 115 -10.40 -10.98 2.45
N GLU A 116 -11.61 -10.96 2.98
CA GLU A 116 -12.72 -11.79 2.49
C GLU A 116 -13.22 -11.37 1.09
N ARG A 117 -12.85 -10.19 0.62
CA ARG A 117 -13.20 -9.72 -0.72
C ARG A 117 -12.10 -10.00 -1.74
N ARG A 118 -10.96 -10.49 -1.28
CA ARG A 118 -9.85 -10.78 -2.19
C ARG A 118 -10.06 -12.13 -2.85
N PRO A 119 -9.73 -12.26 -4.15
CA PRO A 119 -9.72 -13.58 -4.77
C PRO A 119 -8.79 -14.55 -4.03
N ALA A 120 -9.14 -15.83 -4.02
CA ALA A 120 -8.31 -16.85 -3.37
C ALA A 120 -6.85 -16.86 -3.85
N SER A 121 -6.61 -16.46 -5.09
CA SER A 121 -5.26 -16.35 -5.64
C SER A 121 -4.44 -15.20 -5.06
N THR A 122 -5.07 -14.21 -4.43
CA THR A 122 -4.39 -13.09 -3.79
C THR A 122 -4.41 -13.20 -2.27
N ALA A 123 -5.43 -13.83 -1.72
CA ALA A 123 -5.60 -14.01 -0.29
C ALA A 123 -4.71 -15.13 0.15
N CYS A 124 -3.71 -15.35 0.18
CA CYS A 124 -2.74 -16.36 0.64
C CYS A 124 -3.23 -17.22 1.82
N GLY A 125 -4.47 -17.26 2.02
CA GLY A 125 -5.09 -18.01 3.11
C GLY A 125 -5.77 -19.26 2.64
#